data_46d683cba590567e5c0e2fa25a61f2d3
#
_entry.id   46d683cba590567e5c0e2fa25a61f2d3
#
_cell.length_a   1.000
_cell.length_b   1.000
_cell.length_c   1.000
_cell.angle_alpha   90.00
_cell.angle_beta   90.00
_cell.angle_gamma   90.00
#
_symmetry.space_group_name_H-M   'P 1'
#
loop_
_entity.id
_entity.type
_entity.pdbx_description
1 polymer ?
#
loop_
_entity_poly.entity_id
_entity_poly.type
_entity_poly.pdbx_seq_one_letter_code
_entity_poly.pdbx_strand_id
1 'polypeptide(L)'
;MYAFEYKKVSSIAEATQHLNSDTRLLAGGQTLLAAMKLRLSSPSELIDLQNIPNLAGIKKEDGNYIIGAMTRHAEVASHAELRKDIPGLSYLASHIGDKQVRRMGTIGGSVANNDPSACYPSAVLALNATIITDQREIVADDYFQGVFTTALNANEIIKAIRFPIPQNSAYAKFVQPASRYAMVGVYVAKHNNGVRVAITGSINGVYRHSGLEAALNNEYSSEAIKAIAIDADDFSSDLHATAAYKAAIVIVQTKQAVIDSMA
;
A
#
# COMPACT_ATOMS: atom_id res chain seq x y z
N MET A 1 2.40 8.90 25.85
CA MET A 1 2.14 7.45 25.66
C MET A 1 1.76 6.87 27.01
N TYR A 2 0.73 6.05 27.06
CA TYR A 2 0.38 5.30 28.27
C TYR A 2 1.35 4.12 28.46
N ALA A 3 1.36 3.53 29.66
CA ALA A 3 2.13 2.33 29.94
C ALA A 3 1.57 1.14 29.14
N PHE A 4 2.42 0.26 28.68
CA PHE A 4 2.07 -0.95 27.95
C PHE A 4 3.13 -2.03 28.24
N GLU A 5 2.76 -3.28 28.08
CA GLU A 5 3.70 -4.39 28.05
C GLU A 5 4.30 -4.58 26.67
N TYR A 6 5.56 -5.03 26.62
CA TYR A 6 6.24 -5.28 25.35
C TYR A 6 6.77 -6.70 25.31
N LYS A 7 6.33 -7.43 24.25
CA LYS A 7 6.70 -8.82 24.04
C LYS A 7 7.29 -9.03 22.66
N LYS A 8 8.47 -9.63 22.61
CA LYS A 8 9.06 -10.17 21.38
C LYS A 8 8.68 -11.62 21.22
N VAL A 9 8.15 -11.98 20.06
CA VAL A 9 7.74 -13.34 19.74
C VAL A 9 8.66 -13.93 18.65
N SER A 10 8.78 -15.25 18.64
CA SER A 10 9.65 -15.99 17.73
C SER A 10 8.90 -16.75 16.64
N SER A 11 7.57 -16.79 16.71
CA SER A 11 6.73 -17.45 15.72
C SER A 11 5.38 -16.77 15.58
N ILE A 12 4.71 -16.99 14.43
CA ILE A 12 3.34 -16.52 14.20
C ILE A 12 2.37 -17.17 15.19
N ALA A 13 2.54 -18.46 15.48
CA ALA A 13 1.70 -19.17 16.44
C ALA A 13 1.80 -18.54 17.85
N GLU A 14 2.98 -18.13 18.27
CA GLU A 14 3.16 -17.38 19.52
C GLU A 14 2.49 -16.00 19.45
N ALA A 15 2.64 -15.28 18.34
CA ALA A 15 1.99 -13.97 18.14
C ALA A 15 0.46 -14.09 18.25
N THR A 16 -0.15 -15.05 17.57
CA THR A 16 -1.61 -15.24 17.56
C THR A 16 -2.17 -15.64 18.94
N GLN A 17 -1.41 -16.35 19.77
CA GLN A 17 -1.81 -16.67 21.15
C GLN A 17 -1.97 -15.45 22.05
N HIS A 18 -1.23 -14.37 21.74
CA HIS A 18 -1.27 -13.10 22.49
C HIS A 18 -2.25 -12.07 21.91
N LEU A 19 -2.81 -12.34 20.70
CA LEU A 19 -3.74 -11.40 20.08
C LEU A 19 -5.10 -11.40 20.81
N ASN A 20 -5.53 -10.20 21.19
CA ASN A 20 -6.85 -9.92 21.72
C ASN A 20 -7.24 -8.47 21.39
N SER A 21 -8.37 -7.99 21.88
CA SER A 21 -8.86 -6.62 21.62
C SER A 21 -7.90 -5.52 22.09
N ASP A 22 -7.14 -5.78 23.16
CA ASP A 22 -6.27 -4.81 23.83
C ASP A 22 -4.81 -4.89 23.40
N THR A 23 -4.45 -5.87 22.57
CA THR A 23 -3.09 -6.03 22.04
C THR A 23 -2.96 -5.46 20.64
N ARG A 24 -1.74 -5.10 20.24
CA ARG A 24 -1.42 -4.69 18.86
C ARG A 24 -0.12 -5.32 18.40
N LEU A 25 -0.11 -5.75 17.14
CA LEU A 25 1.12 -6.20 16.47
C LEU A 25 2.01 -5.02 16.17
N LEU A 26 3.28 -5.12 16.51
CA LEU A 26 4.30 -4.14 16.19
C LEU A 26 5.18 -4.66 15.05
N ALA A 27 5.05 -4.02 13.89
CA ALA A 27 5.94 -4.21 12.76
C ALA A 27 6.99 -3.07 12.71
N GLY A 28 6.91 -2.16 11.74
CA GLY A 28 7.81 -1.02 11.65
C GLY A 28 7.50 0.14 12.60
N GLY A 29 6.36 0.14 13.26
CA GLY A 29 5.94 1.12 14.27
C GLY A 29 5.65 2.54 13.76
N GLN A 30 5.74 2.80 12.45
CA GLN A 30 5.70 4.17 11.92
C GLN A 30 4.32 4.82 11.99
N THR A 31 3.25 4.04 12.09
CA THR A 31 1.90 4.53 12.36
C THR A 31 1.53 4.31 13.82
N LEU A 32 1.65 3.09 14.33
CA LEU A 32 1.19 2.70 15.66
C LEU A 32 1.86 3.50 16.77
N LEU A 33 3.20 3.61 16.77
CA LEU A 33 3.90 4.35 17.83
C LEU A 33 3.62 5.85 17.79
N ALA A 34 3.40 6.42 16.61
CA ALA A 34 2.96 7.82 16.48
C ALA A 34 1.56 8.03 17.08
N ALA A 35 0.61 7.15 16.76
CA ALA A 35 -0.75 7.17 17.33
C ALA A 35 -0.71 7.01 18.87
N MET A 36 0.12 6.12 19.39
CA MET A 36 0.30 5.93 20.83
C MET A 36 0.90 7.18 21.52
N LYS A 37 1.88 7.84 20.87
CA LYS A 37 2.44 9.11 21.38
C LYS A 37 1.39 10.21 21.46
N LEU A 38 0.48 10.27 20.50
CA LEU A 38 -0.64 11.21 20.45
C LEU A 38 -1.84 10.76 21.30
N ARG A 39 -1.75 9.59 21.96
CA ARG A 39 -2.83 8.99 22.77
C ARG A 39 -4.09 8.64 21.95
N LEU A 40 -3.95 8.45 20.65
CA LEU A 40 -5.01 7.98 19.76
C LEU A 40 -5.15 6.45 19.77
N SER A 41 -4.15 5.75 20.30
CA SER A 41 -4.15 4.30 20.53
C SER A 41 -3.49 4.00 21.85
N SER A 42 -4.08 3.09 22.64
CA SER A 42 -3.61 2.75 23.99
C SER A 42 -3.71 1.24 24.25
N PRO A 43 -2.98 0.41 23.47
CA PRO A 43 -2.96 -1.02 23.71
C PRO A 43 -2.31 -1.32 25.07
N SER A 44 -2.76 -2.38 25.72
CA SER A 44 -2.14 -2.87 26.96
C SER A 44 -0.82 -3.62 26.68
N GLU A 45 -0.68 -4.22 25.49
CA GLU A 45 0.52 -4.97 25.09
C GLU A 45 0.85 -4.77 23.61
N LEU A 46 2.15 -4.66 23.33
CA LEU A 46 2.72 -4.69 21.98
C LEU A 46 3.43 -6.01 21.72
N ILE A 47 3.03 -6.68 20.64
CA ILE A 47 3.59 -7.94 20.19
C ILE A 47 4.53 -7.65 19.00
N ASP A 48 5.84 -7.68 19.27
CA ASP A 48 6.87 -7.36 18.25
C ASP A 48 7.17 -8.56 17.36
N LEU A 49 6.94 -8.38 16.05
CA LEU A 49 7.12 -9.42 15.02
C LEU A 49 8.56 -9.52 14.49
N GLN A 50 9.50 -8.67 14.93
CA GLN A 50 10.83 -8.56 14.33
C GLN A 50 11.65 -9.87 14.39
N ASN A 51 11.43 -10.68 15.41
CA ASN A 51 12.20 -11.92 15.61
C ASN A 51 11.58 -13.16 14.92
N ILE A 52 10.45 -13.00 14.26
CA ILE A 52 9.84 -14.13 13.53
C ILE A 52 10.63 -14.35 12.23
N PRO A 53 11.22 -15.54 12.05
CA PRO A 53 12.01 -15.83 10.85
C PRO A 53 11.11 -15.87 9.60
N ASN A 54 11.71 -15.55 8.46
CA ASN A 54 11.07 -15.58 7.13
C ASN A 54 9.87 -14.64 6.92
N LEU A 55 9.61 -13.69 7.83
CA LEU A 55 8.64 -12.62 7.60
C LEU A 55 9.19 -11.43 6.79
N ALA A 56 10.50 -11.36 6.58
CA ALA A 56 11.16 -10.35 5.74
C ALA A 56 11.86 -11.02 4.57
N GLY A 57 12.08 -10.24 3.50
CA GLY A 57 12.80 -10.66 2.32
C GLY A 57 11.95 -10.58 1.05
N ILE A 58 12.61 -10.65 -0.09
CA ILE A 58 12.01 -10.55 -1.42
C ILE A 58 12.48 -11.76 -2.21
N LYS A 59 11.55 -12.54 -2.75
CA LYS A 59 11.84 -13.73 -3.56
C LYS A 59 11.08 -13.64 -4.88
N LYS A 60 11.71 -14.09 -5.95
CA LYS A 60 11.07 -14.26 -7.26
C LYS A 60 10.77 -15.73 -7.50
N GLU A 61 9.51 -16.08 -7.66
CA GLU A 61 9.04 -17.45 -7.86
C GLU A 61 7.88 -17.44 -8.89
N ASP A 62 7.92 -18.32 -9.88
CA ASP A 62 6.84 -18.56 -10.84
C ASP A 62 6.25 -17.28 -11.48
N GLY A 63 7.10 -16.35 -11.91
CA GLY A 63 6.67 -15.09 -12.52
C GLY A 63 6.07 -14.08 -11.54
N ASN A 64 6.24 -14.29 -10.24
CA ASN A 64 5.77 -13.39 -9.18
C ASN A 64 6.93 -12.95 -8.29
N TYR A 65 6.75 -11.83 -7.60
CA TYR A 65 7.54 -11.46 -6.43
C TYR A 65 6.75 -11.73 -5.15
N ILE A 66 7.33 -12.51 -4.25
CA ILE A 66 6.80 -12.74 -2.91
C ILE A 66 7.61 -11.86 -1.95
N ILE A 67 6.95 -10.86 -1.37
CA ILE A 67 7.55 -9.89 -0.45
C ILE A 67 7.01 -10.14 0.95
N GLY A 68 7.90 -10.53 1.86
CA GLY A 68 7.54 -10.78 3.26
C GLY A 68 7.01 -9.52 3.96
N ALA A 69 6.01 -9.70 4.83
CA ALA A 69 5.30 -8.59 5.47
C ALA A 69 6.20 -7.64 6.28
N MET A 70 7.30 -8.16 6.84
CA MET A 70 8.28 -7.40 7.61
C MET A 70 9.39 -6.77 6.75
N THR A 71 9.36 -6.93 5.42
CA THR A 71 10.30 -6.27 4.50
C THR A 71 10.12 -4.75 4.58
N ARG A 72 11.22 -4.06 4.78
CA ARG A 72 11.22 -2.60 4.97
C ARG A 72 11.06 -1.88 3.63
N HIS A 73 10.47 -0.69 3.67
CA HIS A 73 10.30 0.12 2.45
C HIS A 73 11.64 0.39 1.76
N ALA A 74 12.72 0.59 2.52
CA ALA A 74 14.07 0.79 1.96
C ALA A 74 14.56 -0.43 1.17
N GLU A 75 14.24 -1.65 1.62
CA GLU A 75 14.62 -2.89 0.94
C GLU A 75 13.82 -3.08 -0.35
N VAL A 76 12.50 -2.84 -0.32
CA VAL A 76 11.66 -2.86 -1.52
C VAL A 76 12.15 -1.84 -2.56
N ALA A 77 12.49 -0.62 -2.10
CA ALA A 77 12.98 0.45 -2.97
C ALA A 77 14.32 0.14 -3.64
N SER A 78 15.22 -0.61 -2.97
CA SER A 78 16.59 -0.84 -3.42
C SER A 78 16.83 -2.21 -4.05
N HIS A 79 15.84 -3.11 -4.06
CA HIS A 79 16.00 -4.47 -4.59
C HIS A 79 16.16 -4.43 -6.13
N ALA A 80 17.33 -4.85 -6.62
CA ALA A 80 17.74 -4.64 -7.99
C ALA A 80 16.83 -5.30 -9.03
N GLU A 81 16.48 -6.59 -8.82
CA GLU A 81 15.60 -7.30 -9.76
C GLU A 81 14.17 -6.80 -9.72
N LEU A 82 13.62 -6.51 -8.53
CA LEU A 82 12.29 -5.94 -8.38
C LEU A 82 12.19 -4.58 -9.08
N ARG A 83 13.25 -3.76 -8.96
CA ARG A 83 13.33 -2.46 -9.63
C ARG A 83 13.32 -2.58 -11.16
N LYS A 84 13.89 -3.67 -11.70
CA LYS A 84 13.88 -3.95 -13.12
C LYS A 84 12.51 -4.46 -13.59
N ASP A 85 11.91 -5.38 -12.84
CA ASP A 85 10.74 -6.13 -13.28
C ASP A 85 9.41 -5.44 -12.89
N ILE A 86 9.39 -4.72 -11.76
CA ILE A 86 8.24 -3.92 -11.29
C ILE A 86 8.73 -2.53 -10.85
N PRO A 87 9.18 -1.68 -11.79
CA PRO A 87 9.79 -0.39 -11.47
C PRO A 87 8.86 0.52 -10.65
N GLY A 88 7.56 0.50 -10.95
CA GLY A 88 6.55 1.29 -10.24
C GLY A 88 6.49 0.96 -8.75
N LEU A 89 6.65 -0.32 -8.34
CA LEU A 89 6.62 -0.72 -6.93
C LEU A 89 7.86 -0.24 -6.18
N SER A 90 9.04 -0.36 -6.78
CA SER A 90 10.28 0.14 -6.19
C SER A 90 10.30 1.66 -6.10
N TYR A 91 9.82 2.33 -7.15
CA TYR A 91 9.65 3.80 -7.15
C TYR A 91 8.71 4.24 -6.04
N LEU A 92 7.51 3.65 -5.96
CA LEU A 92 6.54 3.91 -4.89
C LEU A 92 7.20 3.79 -3.51
N ALA A 93 7.88 2.66 -3.24
CA ALA A 93 8.54 2.42 -1.96
C ALA A 93 9.59 3.49 -1.63
N SER A 94 10.33 3.97 -2.63
CA SER A 94 11.37 5.01 -2.48
C SER A 94 10.79 6.38 -2.12
N HIS A 95 9.48 6.60 -2.35
CA HIS A 95 8.78 7.86 -2.12
C HIS A 95 7.84 7.83 -0.89
N ILE A 96 7.92 6.79 -0.06
CA ILE A 96 7.19 6.74 1.23
C ILE A 96 7.97 7.53 2.28
N GLY A 97 7.35 8.57 2.85
CA GLY A 97 7.92 9.34 3.95
C GLY A 97 9.34 9.84 3.68
N ASP A 98 10.16 9.87 4.72
CA ASP A 98 11.59 10.16 4.64
C ASP A 98 12.45 8.88 4.74
N LYS A 99 13.78 9.05 4.78
CA LYS A 99 14.72 7.90 4.87
C LYS A 99 14.55 7.13 6.17
N GLN A 100 14.24 7.80 7.28
CA GLN A 100 14.06 7.20 8.61
C GLN A 100 12.78 6.34 8.62
N VAL A 101 11.67 6.88 8.08
CA VAL A 101 10.43 6.13 7.92
C VAL A 101 10.65 4.88 7.06
N ARG A 102 11.33 5.01 5.93
CA ARG A 102 11.59 3.86 5.05
C ARG A 102 12.51 2.80 5.67
N ARG A 103 13.41 3.20 6.56
CA ARG A 103 14.30 2.28 7.28
C ARG A 103 13.57 1.42 8.30
N MET A 104 12.43 1.87 8.81
CA MET A 104 11.67 1.19 9.86
C MET A 104 10.34 0.62 9.35
N GLY A 105 9.59 1.39 8.57
CA GLY A 105 8.28 0.98 8.06
C GLY A 105 8.35 -0.23 7.15
N THR A 106 7.34 -1.08 7.21
CA THR A 106 7.26 -2.35 6.49
C THR A 106 6.06 -2.39 5.54
N ILE A 107 6.17 -3.19 4.47
CA ILE A 107 5.09 -3.33 3.49
C ILE A 107 3.83 -3.91 4.14
N GLY A 108 3.97 -4.98 4.95
CA GLY A 108 2.84 -5.60 5.63
C GLY A 108 2.16 -4.67 6.63
N GLY A 109 2.94 -3.88 7.40
CA GLY A 109 2.38 -2.88 8.31
C GLY A 109 1.58 -1.80 7.59
N SER A 110 2.04 -1.34 6.42
CA SER A 110 1.32 -0.37 5.60
C SER A 110 0.02 -0.94 5.03
N VAL A 111 0.05 -2.18 4.52
CA VAL A 111 -1.12 -2.85 3.92
C VAL A 111 -2.14 -3.23 4.99
N ALA A 112 -1.69 -3.70 6.17
CA ALA A 112 -2.60 -3.99 7.29
C ALA A 112 -3.27 -2.76 7.85
N ASN A 113 -2.57 -1.60 7.88
CA ASN A 113 -3.13 -0.35 8.39
C ASN A 113 -4.17 0.28 7.45
N ASN A 114 -4.05 0.03 6.15
CA ASN A 114 -4.96 0.54 5.12
C ASN A 114 -5.34 2.02 5.28
N ASP A 115 -4.34 2.88 5.49
CA ASP A 115 -4.55 4.33 5.51
C ASP A 115 -4.92 4.81 4.09
N PRO A 116 -5.98 5.61 3.91
CA PRO A 116 -6.41 6.10 2.59
C PRO A 116 -5.34 6.91 1.86
N SER A 117 -4.38 7.49 2.58
CA SER A 117 -3.25 8.24 2.01
C SER A 117 -1.96 7.41 1.84
N ALA A 118 -2.00 6.12 2.21
CA ALA A 118 -0.85 5.23 2.02
C ALA A 118 -0.62 4.90 0.55
N CYS A 119 0.64 4.70 0.17
CA CYS A 119 0.98 4.41 -1.22
C CYS A 119 0.75 2.95 -1.61
N TYR A 120 1.16 1.97 -0.77
CA TYR A 120 1.09 0.55 -1.12
C TYR A 120 -0.29 0.02 -1.49
N PRO A 121 -1.41 0.45 -0.88
CA PRO A 121 -2.73 -0.05 -1.29
C PRO A 121 -3.00 0.09 -2.79
N SER A 122 -2.58 1.19 -3.42
CA SER A 122 -2.74 1.34 -4.88
C SER A 122 -1.90 0.34 -5.67
N ALA A 123 -0.68 0.06 -5.24
CA ALA A 123 0.16 -0.96 -5.89
C ALA A 123 -0.42 -2.37 -5.73
N VAL A 124 -0.93 -2.70 -4.54
CA VAL A 124 -1.56 -3.99 -4.26
C VAL A 124 -2.77 -4.23 -5.17
N LEU A 125 -3.64 -3.23 -5.33
CA LEU A 125 -4.80 -3.31 -6.23
C LEU A 125 -4.40 -3.35 -7.70
N ALA A 126 -3.57 -2.42 -8.16
CA ALA A 126 -3.24 -2.30 -9.57
C ALA A 126 -2.38 -3.47 -10.07
N LEU A 127 -1.46 -3.98 -9.26
CA LEU A 127 -0.66 -5.17 -9.59
C LEU A 127 -1.43 -6.49 -9.44
N ASN A 128 -2.72 -6.44 -9.06
CA ASN A 128 -3.53 -7.65 -8.82
C ASN A 128 -2.85 -8.62 -7.85
N ALA A 129 -2.35 -8.07 -6.75
CA ALA A 129 -1.59 -8.83 -5.78
C ALA A 129 -2.47 -9.78 -4.96
N THR A 130 -1.83 -10.73 -4.29
CA THR A 130 -2.47 -11.62 -3.31
C THR A 130 -1.81 -11.42 -1.95
N ILE A 131 -2.61 -11.17 -0.94
CA ILE A 131 -2.17 -11.09 0.45
C ILE A 131 -2.15 -12.50 1.03
N ILE A 132 -0.96 -12.94 1.46
CA ILE A 132 -0.76 -14.26 2.06
C ILE A 132 -0.74 -14.08 3.57
N THR A 133 -1.69 -14.67 4.26
CA THR A 133 -1.78 -14.66 5.71
C THR A 133 -1.34 -16.01 6.31
N ASP A 134 -1.41 -16.13 7.61
CA ASP A 134 -1.21 -17.39 8.32
C ASP A 134 -2.39 -18.37 8.16
N GLN A 135 -3.57 -17.89 7.72
CA GLN A 135 -4.80 -18.64 7.61
C GLN A 135 -5.24 -18.90 6.17
N ARG A 136 -5.00 -17.97 5.23
CA ARG A 136 -5.52 -18.00 3.85
C ARG A 136 -4.79 -17.06 2.92
N GLU A 137 -5.15 -17.13 1.65
CA GLU A 137 -4.81 -16.14 0.65
C GLU A 137 -6.03 -15.26 0.34
N ILE A 138 -5.81 -13.95 0.22
CA ILE A 138 -6.86 -12.97 -0.07
C ILE A 138 -6.42 -12.18 -1.31
N VAL A 139 -7.24 -12.17 -2.36
CA VAL A 139 -6.96 -11.36 -3.55
C VAL A 139 -7.14 -9.87 -3.24
N ALA A 140 -6.36 -9.03 -3.92
CA ALA A 140 -6.33 -7.59 -3.64
C ALA A 140 -7.71 -6.92 -3.71
N ASP A 141 -8.55 -7.34 -4.67
CA ASP A 141 -9.89 -6.76 -4.87
C ASP A 141 -10.84 -7.02 -3.69
N ASP A 142 -10.60 -8.09 -2.92
CA ASP A 142 -11.40 -8.46 -1.75
C ASP A 142 -10.78 -7.98 -0.43
N TYR A 143 -9.55 -7.45 -0.47
CA TYR A 143 -8.80 -7.18 0.75
C TYR A 143 -9.15 -5.84 1.41
N PHE A 144 -9.27 -4.76 0.63
CA PHE A 144 -9.54 -3.41 1.14
C PHE A 144 -11.04 -3.18 1.28
N GLN A 145 -11.52 -3.04 2.52
CA GLN A 145 -12.96 -3.00 2.85
C GLN A 145 -13.44 -1.58 3.21
N GLY A 146 -12.57 -0.58 3.13
CA GLY A 146 -12.85 0.82 3.49
C GLY A 146 -11.70 1.44 4.26
N VAL A 147 -11.90 2.64 4.77
CA VAL A 147 -10.86 3.41 5.49
C VAL A 147 -10.44 2.66 6.75
N PHE A 148 -9.14 2.38 6.89
CA PHE A 148 -8.56 1.61 8.00
C PHE A 148 -9.21 0.23 8.23
N THR A 149 -9.92 -0.29 7.23
CA THR A 149 -10.63 -1.56 7.32
C THR A 149 -10.15 -2.51 6.22
N THR A 150 -9.82 -3.73 6.61
CA THR A 150 -9.35 -4.79 5.71
C THR A 150 -10.16 -6.07 5.95
N ALA A 151 -10.02 -7.04 5.05
CA ALA A 151 -10.65 -8.36 5.19
C ALA A 151 -9.95 -9.30 6.21
N LEU A 152 -8.92 -8.80 6.92
CA LEU A 152 -8.25 -9.59 7.96
C LEU A 152 -9.19 -9.90 9.11
N ASN A 153 -9.19 -11.14 9.58
CA ASN A 153 -9.81 -11.52 10.85
C ASN A 153 -9.02 -10.94 12.04
N ALA A 154 -9.64 -10.87 13.21
CA ALA A 154 -9.02 -10.32 14.43
C ALA A 154 -7.67 -10.98 14.80
N ASN A 155 -7.51 -12.28 14.50
CA ASN A 155 -6.32 -13.06 14.83
C ASN A 155 -5.55 -13.50 13.57
N GLU A 156 -5.63 -12.74 12.49
CA GLU A 156 -5.01 -13.07 11.21
C GLU A 156 -3.79 -12.18 10.95
N ILE A 157 -2.67 -12.78 10.59
CA ILE A 157 -1.38 -12.09 10.43
C ILE A 157 -0.90 -12.21 8.98
N ILE A 158 -0.58 -11.07 8.36
CA ILE A 158 0.04 -11.06 7.02
C ILE A 158 1.45 -11.65 7.10
N LYS A 159 1.72 -12.66 6.30
CA LYS A 159 3.05 -13.26 6.13
C LYS A 159 3.82 -12.65 4.98
N ALA A 160 3.15 -12.46 3.87
CA ALA A 160 3.74 -11.93 2.64
C ALA A 160 2.67 -11.35 1.71
N ILE A 161 3.13 -10.64 0.68
CA ILE A 161 2.29 -10.20 -0.43
C ILE A 161 2.94 -10.70 -1.72
N ARG A 162 2.15 -11.39 -2.55
CA ARG A 162 2.53 -11.90 -3.86
C ARG A 162 2.14 -10.90 -4.93
N PHE A 163 3.10 -10.44 -5.71
CA PHE A 163 2.91 -9.49 -6.80
C PHE A 163 3.21 -10.18 -8.14
N PRO A 164 2.23 -10.38 -9.02
CA PRO A 164 2.47 -10.75 -10.40
C PRO A 164 3.32 -9.69 -11.11
N ILE A 165 4.24 -10.12 -11.97
CA ILE A 165 5.05 -9.21 -12.78
C ILE A 165 4.17 -8.68 -13.92
N PRO A 166 3.93 -7.36 -14.00
CA PRO A 166 3.16 -6.76 -15.10
C PRO A 166 4.00 -6.61 -16.36
N GLN A 167 3.37 -6.31 -17.50
CA GLN A 167 4.07 -5.86 -18.69
C GLN A 167 4.72 -4.49 -18.50
N ASN A 168 3.94 -3.56 -17.92
CA ASN A 168 4.35 -2.19 -17.61
C ASN A 168 3.74 -1.79 -16.25
N SER A 169 4.45 -0.99 -15.49
CA SER A 169 3.84 -0.38 -14.31
C SER A 169 4.56 0.88 -13.87
N ALA A 170 3.80 1.84 -13.38
CA ALA A 170 4.35 3.03 -12.74
C ALA A 170 3.43 3.56 -11.65
N TYR A 171 4.02 4.36 -10.78
CA TYR A 171 3.35 5.09 -9.71
C TYR A 171 3.64 6.57 -9.80
N ALA A 172 2.61 7.38 -9.80
CA ALA A 172 2.73 8.84 -9.69
C ALA A 172 2.00 9.35 -8.46
N LYS A 173 2.56 10.37 -7.81
CA LYS A 173 2.04 10.89 -6.55
C LYS A 173 2.14 12.40 -6.47
N PHE A 174 1.01 13.04 -6.16
CA PHE A 174 0.99 14.42 -5.70
C PHE A 174 1.10 14.42 -4.17
N VAL A 175 2.22 14.96 -3.66
CA VAL A 175 2.60 14.82 -2.26
C VAL A 175 2.07 15.95 -1.38
N GLN A 176 1.73 15.64 -0.15
CA GLN A 176 1.64 16.60 0.94
C GLN A 176 3.04 17.09 1.31
N PRO A 177 3.35 18.39 1.20
CA PRO A 177 4.72 18.89 1.38
C PRO A 177 5.34 18.55 2.72
N ALA A 178 4.57 18.63 3.81
CA ALA A 178 5.07 18.41 5.16
C ALA A 178 5.22 16.93 5.51
N SER A 179 4.17 16.12 5.30
CA SER A 179 4.12 14.72 5.71
C SER A 179 4.65 13.76 4.66
N ARG A 180 4.69 14.18 3.39
CA ARG A 180 4.98 13.36 2.22
C ARG A 180 3.98 12.22 1.98
N TYR A 181 2.84 12.23 2.64
CA TYR A 181 1.72 11.37 2.29
C TYR A 181 1.19 11.71 0.90
N ALA A 182 0.51 10.79 0.26
CA ALA A 182 -0.17 11.05 -1.00
C ALA A 182 -1.41 11.90 -0.73
N MET A 183 -1.46 13.14 -1.25
CA MET A 183 -2.73 13.86 -1.40
C MET A 183 -3.58 13.14 -2.44
N VAL A 184 -2.95 12.74 -3.55
CA VAL A 184 -3.46 11.81 -4.56
C VAL A 184 -2.29 10.95 -5.03
N GLY A 185 -2.47 9.65 -5.04
CA GLY A 185 -1.53 8.70 -5.61
C GLY A 185 -2.24 7.81 -6.63
N VAL A 186 -1.60 7.56 -7.77
CA VAL A 186 -2.14 6.70 -8.83
C VAL A 186 -1.10 5.66 -9.21
N TYR A 187 -1.51 4.40 -9.18
CA TYR A 187 -0.74 3.30 -9.70
C TYR A 187 -1.40 2.75 -10.97
N VAL A 188 -0.63 2.68 -12.06
CA VAL A 188 -1.07 2.07 -13.33
C VAL A 188 -0.25 0.81 -13.56
N ALA A 189 -0.92 -0.29 -13.88
CA ALA A 189 -0.28 -1.55 -14.28
C ALA A 189 -0.97 -2.16 -15.49
N LYS A 190 -0.18 -2.52 -16.50
CA LYS A 190 -0.64 -3.24 -17.68
C LYS A 190 -0.27 -4.72 -17.55
N HIS A 191 -1.27 -5.56 -17.58
CA HIS A 191 -1.15 -7.03 -17.55
C HIS A 191 -1.57 -7.63 -18.88
N ASN A 192 -1.33 -8.93 -19.07
CA ASN A 192 -1.78 -9.65 -20.29
C ASN A 192 -3.30 -9.61 -20.48
N ASN A 193 -4.06 -9.52 -19.38
CA ASN A 193 -5.52 -9.54 -19.36
C ASN A 193 -6.16 -8.15 -19.19
N GLY A 194 -5.36 -7.08 -19.28
CA GLY A 194 -5.87 -5.71 -19.23
C GLY A 194 -5.07 -4.76 -18.34
N VAL A 195 -5.53 -3.52 -18.31
CA VAL A 195 -4.96 -2.43 -17.51
C VAL A 195 -5.73 -2.26 -16.22
N ARG A 196 -5.00 -2.06 -15.12
CA ARG A 196 -5.57 -1.73 -13.82
C ARG A 196 -5.06 -0.36 -13.38
N VAL A 197 -5.95 0.47 -12.86
CA VAL A 197 -5.66 1.81 -12.35
C VAL A 197 -6.22 1.93 -10.94
N ALA A 198 -5.35 2.09 -9.95
CA ALA A 198 -5.74 2.22 -8.56
C ALA A 198 -5.32 3.58 -7.99
N ILE A 199 -6.23 4.19 -7.23
CA ILE A 199 -6.13 5.55 -6.72
C ILE A 199 -6.16 5.52 -5.19
N THR A 200 -5.25 6.29 -4.56
CA THR A 200 -5.24 6.59 -3.12
C THR A 200 -5.48 8.09 -2.88
N GLY A 201 -5.92 8.44 -1.68
CA GLY A 201 -6.28 9.81 -1.30
C GLY A 201 -7.78 10.08 -1.31
N SER A 202 -8.63 9.07 -1.61
CA SER A 202 -10.08 9.20 -1.56
C SER A 202 -10.62 9.04 -0.13
N ILE A 203 -11.86 9.53 0.10
CA ILE A 203 -12.52 9.42 1.41
C ILE A 203 -12.98 7.99 1.73
N ASN A 204 -13.09 7.13 0.72
CA ASN A 204 -13.55 5.74 0.85
C ASN A 204 -12.38 4.73 0.93
N GLY A 205 -11.14 5.22 0.94
CA GLY A 205 -9.93 4.39 0.86
C GLY A 205 -9.44 4.19 -0.58
N VAL A 206 -8.58 3.22 -0.78
CA VAL A 206 -8.04 2.89 -2.10
C VAL A 206 -9.12 2.25 -2.98
N TYR A 207 -9.17 2.60 -4.27
CA TYR A 207 -10.12 2.03 -5.22
C TYR A 207 -9.54 1.95 -6.64
N ARG A 208 -10.15 1.11 -7.47
CA ARG A 208 -9.88 1.03 -8.91
C ARG A 208 -10.88 1.88 -9.67
N HIS A 209 -10.41 2.59 -10.70
CA HIS A 209 -11.28 3.45 -11.50
C HIS A 209 -11.58 2.84 -12.87
N SER A 210 -12.76 2.24 -13.01
CA SER A 210 -13.19 1.48 -14.20
C SER A 210 -13.16 2.30 -15.50
N GLY A 211 -13.50 3.58 -15.45
CA GLY A 211 -13.48 4.45 -16.63
C GLY A 211 -12.06 4.68 -17.17
N LEU A 212 -11.06 4.88 -16.26
CA LEU A 212 -9.66 4.99 -16.64
C LEU A 212 -9.13 3.66 -17.21
N GLU A 213 -9.49 2.55 -16.56
CA GLU A 213 -9.11 1.21 -17.02
C GLU A 213 -9.68 0.91 -18.41
N ALA A 214 -10.95 1.21 -18.66
CA ALA A 214 -11.60 1.02 -19.96
C ALA A 214 -10.93 1.85 -21.07
N ALA A 215 -10.64 3.13 -20.79
CA ALA A 215 -9.96 4.00 -21.74
C ALA A 215 -8.54 3.48 -22.08
N LEU A 216 -7.76 3.09 -21.07
CA LEU A 216 -6.40 2.58 -21.25
C LEU A 216 -6.35 1.17 -21.86
N ASN A 217 -7.40 0.36 -21.69
CA ASN A 217 -7.54 -0.91 -22.37
C ASN A 217 -7.82 -0.73 -23.87
N ASN A 218 -8.56 0.30 -24.24
CA ASN A 218 -8.83 0.63 -25.64
C ASN A 218 -7.58 1.21 -26.31
N GLU A 219 -6.91 2.15 -25.65
CA GLU A 219 -5.68 2.78 -26.13
C GLU A 219 -4.75 3.10 -24.95
N TYR A 220 -3.59 2.44 -24.86
CA TYR A 220 -2.65 2.64 -23.78
C TYR A 220 -1.81 3.89 -24.03
N SER A 221 -2.43 5.05 -23.85
CA SER A 221 -1.80 6.37 -24.03
C SER A 221 -2.28 7.38 -23.00
N SER A 222 -1.47 8.42 -22.74
CA SER A 222 -1.87 9.53 -21.86
C SER A 222 -3.02 10.38 -22.45
N GLU A 223 -3.25 10.27 -23.76
CA GLU A 223 -4.30 11.01 -24.46
C GLU A 223 -5.67 10.35 -24.25
N ALA A 224 -5.71 9.02 -24.17
CA ALA A 224 -6.94 8.24 -24.05
C ALA A 224 -7.80 8.64 -22.82
N ILE A 225 -7.15 9.15 -21.78
CA ILE A 225 -7.83 9.48 -20.50
C ILE A 225 -8.24 10.95 -20.38
N LYS A 226 -7.99 11.79 -21.38
CA LYS A 226 -8.26 13.24 -21.28
C LYS A 226 -9.73 13.61 -21.00
N ALA A 227 -10.66 12.81 -21.53
CA ALA A 227 -12.11 13.04 -21.40
C ALA A 227 -12.73 12.34 -20.18
N ILE A 228 -11.96 11.58 -19.42
CA ILE A 228 -12.48 10.86 -18.25
C ILE A 228 -12.69 11.86 -17.11
N ALA A 229 -13.91 11.88 -16.59
CA ALA A 229 -14.25 12.64 -15.40
C ALA A 229 -13.99 11.81 -14.14
N ILE A 230 -13.43 12.46 -13.12
CA ILE A 230 -13.28 11.91 -11.78
C ILE A 230 -14.28 12.62 -10.88
N ASP A 231 -15.04 11.85 -10.11
CA ASP A 231 -16.03 12.42 -9.22
C ASP A 231 -15.34 13.14 -8.05
N ALA A 232 -15.69 14.42 -7.85
CA ALA A 232 -15.17 15.19 -6.73
C ALA A 232 -15.70 14.69 -5.37
N ASP A 233 -16.85 14.02 -5.36
CA ASP A 233 -17.44 13.46 -4.13
C ASP A 233 -16.63 12.28 -3.57
N ASP A 234 -15.71 11.72 -4.36
CA ASP A 234 -14.74 10.74 -3.86
C ASP A 234 -13.66 11.35 -2.96
N PHE A 235 -13.58 12.67 -2.85
CA PHE A 235 -12.52 13.37 -2.13
C PHE A 235 -13.07 14.36 -1.10
N SER A 236 -12.33 14.57 -0.02
CA SER A 236 -12.61 15.63 0.96
C SER A 236 -11.88 16.92 0.61
N SER A 237 -12.50 18.05 0.90
CA SER A 237 -11.80 19.35 0.95
C SER A 237 -11.11 19.53 2.29
N ASP A 238 -9.88 20.07 2.27
CA ASP A 238 -9.10 20.38 3.48
C ASP A 238 -8.35 21.72 3.31
N LEU A 239 -7.46 22.05 4.25
CA LEU A 239 -6.67 23.29 4.21
C LEU A 239 -5.72 23.39 3.00
N HIS A 240 -5.42 22.27 2.35
CA HIS A 240 -4.41 22.21 1.29
C HIS A 240 -5.03 22.17 -0.11
N ALA A 241 -6.22 21.54 -0.24
CA ALA A 241 -6.86 21.35 -1.54
C ALA A 241 -8.38 21.13 -1.40
N THR A 242 -9.12 21.63 -2.39
CA THR A 242 -10.54 21.29 -2.55
C THR A 242 -10.71 19.88 -3.12
N ALA A 243 -11.86 19.26 -2.91
CA ALA A 243 -12.24 17.99 -3.51
C ALA A 243 -12.13 18.00 -5.06
N ALA A 244 -12.63 19.07 -5.68
CA ALA A 244 -12.53 19.26 -7.13
C ALA A 244 -11.07 19.34 -7.63
N TYR A 245 -10.18 20.00 -6.88
CA TYR A 245 -8.76 20.03 -7.21
C TYR A 245 -8.13 18.64 -7.12
N LYS A 246 -8.41 17.88 -6.06
CA LYS A 246 -7.91 16.51 -5.90
C LYS A 246 -8.39 15.60 -7.04
N ALA A 247 -9.66 15.68 -7.42
CA ALA A 247 -10.23 14.95 -8.56
C ALA A 247 -9.49 15.30 -9.87
N ALA A 248 -9.22 16.58 -10.14
CA ALA A 248 -8.45 17.00 -11.31
C ALA A 248 -7.01 16.45 -11.28
N ILE A 249 -6.38 16.40 -10.11
CA ILE A 249 -5.01 15.85 -9.93
C ILE A 249 -4.95 14.35 -10.25
N VAL A 250 -6.04 13.57 -10.04
CA VAL A 250 -6.06 12.15 -10.44
C VAL A 250 -5.72 11.99 -11.93
N ILE A 251 -6.34 12.80 -12.81
CA ILE A 251 -6.05 12.75 -14.24
C ILE A 251 -4.59 13.09 -14.54
N VAL A 252 -4.04 14.11 -13.87
CA VAL A 252 -2.64 14.51 -14.05
C VAL A 252 -1.70 13.38 -13.63
N GLN A 253 -1.94 12.77 -12.46
CA GLN A 253 -1.11 11.67 -11.98
C GLN A 253 -1.29 10.40 -12.81
N THR A 254 -2.49 10.13 -13.31
CA THR A 254 -2.70 9.00 -14.22
C THR A 254 -1.92 9.18 -15.52
N LYS A 255 -1.95 10.37 -16.13
CA LYS A 255 -1.14 10.68 -17.31
C LYS A 255 0.34 10.45 -17.06
N GLN A 256 0.85 10.99 -15.93
CA GLN A 256 2.25 10.83 -15.57
C GLN A 256 2.60 9.34 -15.40
N ALA A 257 1.77 8.57 -14.66
CA ALA A 257 2.00 7.14 -14.46
C ALA A 257 1.98 6.35 -15.79
N VAL A 258 1.09 6.68 -16.74
CA VAL A 258 1.07 6.05 -18.07
C VAL A 258 2.37 6.35 -18.82
N ILE A 259 2.82 7.61 -18.85
CA ILE A 259 4.08 8.02 -19.50
C ILE A 259 5.26 7.27 -18.87
N ASP A 260 5.38 7.31 -17.55
CA ASP A 260 6.50 6.69 -16.81
C ASP A 260 6.52 5.17 -16.96
N SER A 261 5.35 4.54 -17.17
CA SER A 261 5.26 3.08 -17.38
C SER A 261 5.77 2.61 -18.73
N MET A 262 5.90 3.53 -19.71
CA MET A 262 6.37 3.25 -21.06
C MET A 262 7.87 3.60 -21.27
N ALA A 263 8.47 4.30 -20.31
CA ALA A 263 9.88 4.68 -20.32
C ALA A 263 10.77 3.53 -19.81
#